data_e82b4a868de86bc9c050c646a3550a29
#
_entry.id   e82b4a868de86bc9c050c646a3550a29
#
_cell.length_a   1.000
_cell.length_b   1.000
_cell.length_c   1.000
_cell.angle_alpha   90.00
_cell.angle_beta   90.00
_cell.angle_gamma   90.00
#
_symmetry.space_group_name_H-M   'P 1'
#
loop_
_entity.id
_entity.type
_entity.pdbx_description
1 polymer ?
#
loop_
_entity_poly.entity_id
_entity_poly.type
_entity_poly.pdbx_seq_one_letter_code
_entity_poly.pdbx_strand_id
1 'polypeptide(L)'
;MLIVRPDFNHEIDLPGAGLCPRPVDIDRSHTGFSELVSLRVYSFAEGVIINGEAEEDELFIVLLRGRAAVTVSGEECQSFGFQLQRDCGVRAVYLPPHASYRLSAISDCDIAYARAKPNGENIPPVLGFTPGADRLDIVGHALGMELVLATVEAGHHSIASHAASLPERFVHVRSDGGVTATIAGETMGNWDSVALDSGEDAFLAVHAGTADFLTISATRCDQVNQRSQ
;
A
#
# COMPACT_ATOMS: atom_id res chain seq x y z
N MET A 1 13.26 -0.18 -13.44
CA MET A 1 12.12 0.70 -13.07
C MET A 1 10.98 0.55 -14.05
N LEU A 2 9.74 0.42 -13.57
CA LEU A 2 8.50 0.41 -14.36
C LEU A 2 7.60 1.55 -13.87
N ILE A 3 7.18 2.45 -14.77
CA ILE A 3 6.22 3.51 -14.47
C ILE A 3 4.85 3.08 -14.96
N VAL A 4 3.84 3.16 -14.09
CA VAL A 4 2.45 2.84 -14.38
C VAL A 4 1.61 4.11 -14.24
N ARG A 5 1.00 4.53 -15.36
CA ARG A 5 0.05 5.64 -15.39
C ARG A 5 -1.35 5.12 -15.07
N PRO A 6 -2.20 5.90 -14.40
CA PRO A 6 -3.54 5.45 -14.04
C PRO A 6 -4.41 5.25 -15.29
N ASP A 7 -5.17 4.17 -15.30
CA ASP A 7 -6.25 3.95 -16.28
C ASP A 7 -7.60 3.98 -15.56
N PHE A 8 -8.26 5.13 -15.58
CA PHE A 8 -9.58 5.32 -14.94
C PHE A 8 -10.73 4.61 -15.68
N ASN A 9 -10.49 4.05 -16.87
CA ASN A 9 -11.45 3.22 -17.58
C ASN A 9 -11.29 1.74 -17.25
N HIS A 10 -10.23 1.38 -16.52
CA HIS A 10 -10.02 0.02 -16.07
C HIS A 10 -10.94 -0.27 -14.87
N GLU A 11 -11.96 -1.06 -15.12
CA GLU A 11 -12.93 -1.51 -14.12
C GLU A 11 -12.85 -3.01 -13.91
N ILE A 12 -13.11 -3.44 -12.69
CA ILE A 12 -13.16 -4.85 -12.32
C ILE A 12 -14.53 -5.15 -11.74
N ASP A 13 -15.11 -6.28 -12.13
CA ASP A 13 -16.35 -6.78 -11.51
C ASP A 13 -16.00 -7.49 -10.21
N LEU A 14 -16.35 -6.85 -9.10
CA LEU A 14 -16.12 -7.38 -7.76
C LEU A 14 -17.39 -8.05 -7.23
N PRO A 15 -17.31 -9.28 -6.73
CA PRO A 15 -18.48 -10.01 -6.23
C PRO A 15 -19.26 -9.23 -5.18
N GLY A 16 -20.53 -8.93 -5.47
CA GLY A 16 -21.43 -8.20 -4.60
C GLY A 16 -21.29 -6.66 -4.65
N ALA A 17 -20.31 -6.12 -5.36
CA ALA A 17 -20.09 -4.68 -5.52
C ALA A 17 -20.29 -4.19 -6.96
N GLY A 18 -20.22 -5.12 -7.95
CA GLY A 18 -20.30 -4.78 -9.37
C GLY A 18 -19.00 -4.17 -9.90
N LEU A 19 -19.09 -3.40 -10.99
CA LEU A 19 -17.95 -2.76 -11.63
C LEU A 19 -17.37 -1.66 -10.72
N CYS A 20 -16.10 -1.81 -10.37
CA CYS A 20 -15.35 -0.87 -9.53
C CYS A 20 -14.10 -0.39 -10.28
N PRO A 21 -13.87 0.94 -10.37
CA PRO A 21 -12.65 1.48 -10.96
C PRO A 21 -11.40 1.00 -10.22
N ARG A 22 -10.42 0.51 -11.00
CA ARG A 22 -9.10 0.10 -10.53
C ARG A 22 -8.02 0.78 -11.34
N PRO A 23 -7.80 2.09 -11.13
CA PRO A 23 -6.87 2.87 -11.94
C PRO A 23 -5.42 2.40 -11.90
N VAL A 24 -5.00 1.68 -10.84
CA VAL A 24 -3.66 1.11 -10.73
C VAL A 24 -3.77 -0.39 -10.48
N ASP A 25 -3.09 -1.15 -11.33
CA ASP A 25 -2.96 -2.61 -11.22
C ASP A 25 -1.56 -3.04 -11.62
N ILE A 26 -0.74 -3.30 -10.63
CA ILE A 26 0.65 -3.76 -10.81
C ILE A 26 0.77 -5.11 -10.12
N ASP A 27 1.26 -6.10 -10.83
CA ASP A 27 1.55 -7.43 -10.28
C ASP A 27 2.91 -7.95 -10.77
N ARG A 28 3.24 -9.16 -10.36
CA ARG A 28 4.49 -9.85 -10.73
C ARG A 28 4.69 -10.03 -12.22
N SER A 29 3.62 -10.17 -13.01
CA SER A 29 3.73 -10.34 -14.45
C SER A 29 4.26 -9.07 -15.13
N HIS A 30 4.03 -7.90 -14.52
CA HIS A 30 4.53 -6.61 -14.98
C HIS A 30 5.96 -6.34 -14.51
N THR A 31 6.33 -6.77 -13.29
CA THR A 31 7.58 -6.36 -12.63
C THR A 31 8.66 -7.44 -12.61
N GLY A 32 8.26 -8.71 -12.61
CA GLY A 32 9.17 -9.84 -12.35
C GLY A 32 9.63 -9.94 -10.88
N PHE A 33 8.99 -9.21 -9.96
CA PHE A 33 9.32 -9.23 -8.54
C PHE A 33 9.13 -10.61 -7.91
N SER A 34 9.99 -10.96 -6.95
CA SER A 34 9.97 -12.25 -6.27
C SER A 34 9.19 -12.22 -4.96
N GLU A 35 9.23 -11.11 -4.23
CA GLU A 35 8.64 -10.96 -2.90
C GLU A 35 7.35 -10.13 -2.93
N LEU A 36 7.36 -8.95 -3.53
CA LEU A 36 6.13 -8.17 -3.72
C LEU A 36 5.24 -8.83 -4.77
N VAL A 37 3.98 -9.06 -4.40
CA VAL A 37 2.99 -9.75 -5.25
C VAL A 37 2.24 -8.77 -6.12
N SER A 38 1.67 -7.72 -5.52
CA SER A 38 0.91 -6.72 -6.26
C SER A 38 0.73 -5.42 -5.49
N LEU A 39 0.52 -4.33 -6.23
CA LEU A 39 -0.08 -3.09 -5.76
C LEU A 39 -1.30 -2.78 -6.63
N ARG A 40 -2.49 -2.72 -6.02
CA ARG A 40 -3.74 -2.37 -6.66
C ARG A 40 -4.38 -1.20 -5.96
N VAL A 41 -4.79 -0.19 -6.69
CA VAL A 41 -5.51 0.95 -6.13
C VAL A 41 -6.89 1.03 -6.75
N TYR A 42 -7.90 1.08 -5.88
CA TYR A 42 -9.31 1.18 -6.26
C TYR A 42 -9.89 2.51 -5.86
N SER A 43 -10.86 2.99 -6.62
CA SER A 43 -11.72 4.11 -6.27
C SER A 43 -13.13 3.58 -6.05
N PHE A 44 -13.57 3.57 -4.79
CA PHE A 44 -14.88 3.08 -4.40
C PHE A 44 -15.85 4.23 -4.15
N ALA A 45 -17.06 4.12 -4.70
CA ALA A 45 -18.17 5.01 -4.34
C ALA A 45 -18.69 4.71 -2.93
N GLU A 46 -19.30 5.71 -2.29
CA GLU A 46 -19.99 5.54 -1.01
C GLU A 46 -20.98 4.37 -1.07
N GLY A 47 -21.02 3.58 -0.02
CA GLY A 47 -21.93 2.41 0.12
C GLY A 47 -21.42 1.12 -0.52
N VAL A 48 -20.31 1.15 -1.28
CA VAL A 48 -19.70 -0.08 -1.81
C VAL A 48 -19.21 -0.97 -0.67
N ILE A 49 -19.50 -2.27 -0.80
CA ILE A 49 -19.09 -3.30 0.16
C ILE A 49 -18.31 -4.38 -0.59
N ILE A 50 -17.08 -4.62 -0.12
CA ILE A 50 -16.18 -5.64 -0.67
C ILE A 50 -15.95 -6.71 0.37
N ASN A 51 -16.06 -7.98 -0.02
CA ASN A 51 -15.56 -9.11 0.75
C ASN A 51 -14.35 -9.68 0.01
N GLY A 52 -13.30 -10.00 0.74
CA GLY A 52 -12.07 -10.55 0.17
C GLY A 52 -11.28 -11.34 1.19
N GLU A 53 -10.17 -11.88 0.73
CA GLU A 53 -9.26 -12.71 1.50
C GLU A 53 -7.80 -12.36 1.15
N ALA A 54 -6.92 -12.49 2.13
CA ALA A 54 -5.49 -12.33 1.93
C ALA A 54 -4.87 -13.47 1.13
N GLU A 55 -5.56 -14.63 1.07
CA GLU A 55 -5.07 -15.86 0.45
C GLU A 55 -3.77 -16.33 1.11
N GLU A 56 -2.75 -16.73 0.34
CA GLU A 56 -1.45 -17.16 0.87
C GLU A 56 -0.49 -16.00 1.15
N ASP A 57 -0.89 -14.76 0.81
CA ASP A 57 -0.06 -13.57 0.93
C ASP A 57 -0.33 -12.80 2.23
N GLU A 58 0.62 -11.98 2.63
CA GLU A 58 0.36 -10.86 3.52
C GLU A 58 -0.31 -9.72 2.76
N LEU A 59 -1.24 -9.01 3.40
CA LEU A 59 -2.00 -7.93 2.77
C LEU A 59 -2.02 -6.67 3.65
N PHE A 60 -1.66 -5.53 3.07
CA PHE A 60 -2.02 -4.22 3.60
C PHE A 60 -3.23 -3.64 2.86
N ILE A 61 -4.23 -3.19 3.61
CA ILE A 61 -5.32 -2.34 3.14
C ILE A 61 -5.03 -0.93 3.61
N VAL A 62 -4.79 0.01 2.70
CA VAL A 62 -4.34 1.37 3.00
C VAL A 62 -5.34 2.38 2.47
N LEU A 63 -5.84 3.23 3.36
CA LEU A 63 -6.69 4.37 2.97
C LEU A 63 -5.82 5.50 2.42
N LEU A 64 -6.05 5.89 1.18
CA LEU A 64 -5.42 7.05 0.54
C LEU A 64 -6.30 8.30 0.65
N ARG A 65 -7.62 8.15 0.47
CA ARG A 65 -8.60 9.24 0.55
C ARG A 65 -9.94 8.72 1.08
N GLY A 66 -10.75 9.62 1.67
CA GLY A 66 -12.11 9.30 2.11
C GLY A 66 -12.17 8.59 3.45
N ARG A 67 -13.18 7.74 3.63
CA ARG A 67 -13.45 6.96 4.85
C ARG A 67 -13.97 5.58 4.51
N ALA A 68 -13.52 4.58 5.24
CA ALA A 68 -14.00 3.21 5.11
C ALA A 68 -14.01 2.51 6.47
N ALA A 69 -14.76 1.42 6.58
CA ALA A 69 -14.67 0.48 7.69
C ALA A 69 -14.16 -0.86 7.18
N VAL A 70 -13.24 -1.48 7.91
CA VAL A 70 -12.74 -2.81 7.62
C VAL A 70 -13.03 -3.71 8.82
N THR A 71 -13.69 -4.84 8.57
CA THR A 71 -13.82 -5.93 9.54
C THR A 71 -13.01 -7.10 9.04
N VAL A 72 -12.12 -7.62 9.88
CA VAL A 72 -11.26 -8.76 9.57
C VAL A 72 -11.66 -9.93 10.43
N SER A 73 -11.72 -11.11 9.85
CA SER A 73 -11.98 -12.38 10.52
C SER A 73 -10.82 -13.34 10.23
N GLY A 74 -10.24 -13.93 11.27
CA GLY A 74 -9.21 -14.97 11.17
C GLY A 74 -9.74 -16.36 11.55
N GLU A 75 -8.88 -17.37 11.46
CA GLU A 75 -9.24 -18.78 11.74
C GLU A 75 -9.71 -19.01 13.20
N GLU A 76 -9.31 -18.16 14.15
CA GLU A 76 -9.69 -18.28 15.57
C GLU A 76 -11.04 -17.60 15.91
N CYS A 77 -11.89 -17.32 14.91
CA CYS A 77 -13.23 -16.73 15.10
C CYS A 77 -13.26 -15.38 15.82
N GLN A 78 -12.16 -14.69 15.95
CA GLN A 78 -12.11 -13.31 16.43
C GLN A 78 -12.28 -12.34 15.26
N SER A 79 -13.24 -11.42 15.39
CA SER A 79 -13.43 -10.36 14.42
C SER A 79 -12.87 -9.05 14.94
N PHE A 80 -12.06 -8.38 14.12
CA PHE A 80 -11.48 -7.08 14.41
C PHE A 80 -12.10 -6.03 13.50
N GLY A 81 -12.58 -4.93 14.08
CA GLY A 81 -13.16 -3.81 13.35
C GLY A 81 -12.26 -2.59 13.38
N PHE A 82 -12.00 -1.99 12.20
CA PHE A 82 -11.19 -0.79 12.05
C PHE A 82 -11.97 0.28 11.30
N GLN A 83 -11.92 1.52 11.79
CA GLN A 83 -12.40 2.69 11.06
C GLN A 83 -11.20 3.35 10.37
N LEU A 84 -11.20 3.31 9.04
CA LEU A 84 -10.17 3.93 8.24
C LEU A 84 -10.53 5.40 7.99
N GLN A 85 -9.66 6.30 8.44
CA GLN A 85 -9.86 7.74 8.34
C GLN A 85 -8.51 8.47 8.30
N ARG A 86 -8.39 9.52 7.46
CA ARG A 86 -7.12 10.22 7.24
C ARG A 86 -6.60 10.93 8.49
N ASP A 87 -7.44 11.69 9.16
CA ASP A 87 -6.99 12.70 10.12
C ASP A 87 -6.96 12.25 11.58
N CYS A 88 -7.67 11.19 11.95
CA CYS A 88 -7.79 10.76 13.34
C CYS A 88 -8.13 9.27 13.52
N GLY A 89 -7.78 8.44 12.58
CA GLY A 89 -8.13 7.03 12.59
C GLY A 89 -7.00 6.12 12.14
N VAL A 90 -7.31 4.85 12.02
CA VAL A 90 -6.43 3.88 11.39
C VAL A 90 -6.28 4.25 9.92
N ARG A 91 -5.06 4.26 9.39
CA ARG A 91 -4.77 4.53 7.98
C ARG A 91 -4.45 3.26 7.19
N ALA A 92 -3.88 2.27 7.86
CA ALA A 92 -3.54 0.99 7.27
C ALA A 92 -3.93 -0.17 8.19
N VAL A 93 -4.37 -1.26 7.60
CA VAL A 93 -4.66 -2.51 8.30
C VAL A 93 -3.81 -3.60 7.64
N TYR A 94 -3.04 -4.30 8.47
CA TYR A 94 -2.30 -5.49 8.08
C TYR A 94 -3.18 -6.73 8.31
N LEU A 95 -3.20 -7.61 7.33
CA LEU A 95 -3.85 -8.91 7.39
C LEU A 95 -2.81 -10.00 7.14
N PRO A 96 -2.73 -11.01 8.05
CA PRO A 96 -1.91 -12.19 7.80
C PRO A 96 -2.51 -13.05 6.67
N PRO A 97 -1.76 -14.02 6.12
CA PRO A 97 -2.29 -15.01 5.20
C PRO A 97 -3.58 -15.66 5.71
N HIS A 98 -4.47 -15.99 4.80
CA HIS A 98 -5.77 -16.64 5.03
C HIS A 98 -6.78 -15.81 5.84
N ALA A 99 -6.45 -14.58 6.22
CA ALA A 99 -7.42 -13.69 6.86
C ALA A 99 -8.46 -13.19 5.84
N SER A 100 -9.73 -13.33 6.19
CA SER A 100 -10.85 -12.78 5.41
C SER A 100 -11.19 -11.38 5.89
N TYR A 101 -11.65 -10.51 5.00
CA TYR A 101 -12.06 -9.17 5.35
C TYR A 101 -13.35 -8.73 4.66
N ARG A 102 -14.03 -7.77 5.29
CA ARG A 102 -15.11 -7.00 4.70
C ARG A 102 -14.75 -5.53 4.80
N LEU A 103 -14.67 -4.86 3.66
CA LEU A 103 -14.50 -3.41 3.56
C LEU A 103 -15.84 -2.78 3.18
N SER A 104 -16.20 -1.68 3.86
CA SER A 104 -17.38 -0.87 3.56
C SER A 104 -16.96 0.58 3.34
N ALA A 105 -17.18 1.13 2.17
CA ALA A 105 -16.93 2.53 1.86
C ALA A 105 -17.97 3.42 2.55
N ILE A 106 -17.53 4.25 3.51
CA ILE A 106 -18.40 5.17 4.27
C ILE A 106 -18.58 6.50 3.51
N SER A 107 -17.63 6.83 2.66
CA SER A 107 -17.71 7.90 1.66
C SER A 107 -16.99 7.43 0.42
N ASP A 108 -17.06 8.20 -0.67
CA ASP A 108 -16.15 7.97 -1.79
C ASP A 108 -14.72 7.89 -1.25
N CYS A 109 -14.01 6.82 -1.59
CA CYS A 109 -12.69 6.56 -1.03
C CYS A 109 -11.75 5.87 -2.01
N ASP A 110 -10.46 6.16 -1.86
CA ASP A 110 -9.38 5.52 -2.60
C ASP A 110 -8.62 4.59 -1.65
N ILE A 111 -8.53 3.32 -2.03
CA ILE A 111 -7.95 2.25 -1.21
C ILE A 111 -6.86 1.55 -2.01
N ALA A 112 -5.66 1.46 -1.42
CA ALA A 112 -4.60 0.63 -1.93
C ALA A 112 -4.58 -0.73 -1.23
N TYR A 113 -4.41 -1.78 -2.03
CA TYR A 113 -4.15 -3.16 -1.59
C TYR A 113 -2.73 -3.52 -2.01
N ALA A 114 -1.86 -3.71 -1.04
CA ALA A 114 -0.49 -4.15 -1.27
C ALA A 114 -0.31 -5.58 -0.74
N ARG A 115 0.21 -6.46 -1.58
CA ARG A 115 0.44 -7.86 -1.24
C ARG A 115 1.91 -8.21 -1.36
N ALA A 116 2.40 -9.03 -0.42
CA ALA A 116 3.72 -9.63 -0.45
C ALA A 116 3.67 -11.08 0.05
N LYS A 117 4.69 -11.85 -0.27
CA LYS A 117 4.89 -13.15 0.36
C LYS A 117 5.16 -12.99 1.86
N PRO A 118 4.65 -13.90 2.70
CA PRO A 118 4.94 -13.87 4.12
C PRO A 118 6.43 -14.10 4.41
N ASN A 119 6.94 -13.40 5.41
CA ASN A 119 8.34 -13.49 5.83
C ASN A 119 8.51 -14.45 7.02
N GLY A 120 8.39 -15.76 6.75
CA GLY A 120 8.73 -16.79 7.73
C GLY A 120 7.59 -17.29 8.60
N GLU A 121 7.94 -17.98 9.72
CA GLU A 121 6.99 -18.73 10.54
C GLU A 121 6.25 -17.89 11.59
N ASN A 122 6.79 -16.74 12.00
CA ASN A 122 6.21 -15.88 13.03
C ASN A 122 5.38 -14.76 12.40
N ILE A 123 4.23 -15.11 11.82
CA ILE A 123 3.33 -14.17 11.19
C ILE A 123 2.59 -13.36 12.28
N PRO A 124 2.63 -12.02 12.24
CA PRO A 124 1.90 -11.20 13.20
C PRO A 124 0.38 -11.37 13.09
N PRO A 125 -0.38 -11.11 14.17
CA PRO A 125 -1.83 -11.04 14.08
C PRO A 125 -2.28 -9.83 13.26
N VAL A 126 -3.58 -9.72 13.01
CA VAL A 126 -4.18 -8.53 12.40
C VAL A 126 -3.83 -7.27 13.20
N LEU A 127 -3.32 -6.25 12.53
CA LEU A 127 -2.88 -5.00 13.15
C LEU A 127 -3.48 -3.80 12.43
N GLY A 128 -3.95 -2.81 13.20
CA GLY A 128 -4.34 -1.50 12.70
C GLY A 128 -3.29 -0.45 13.04
N PHE A 129 -2.97 0.42 12.09
CA PHE A 129 -1.92 1.43 12.22
C PHE A 129 -2.49 2.83 12.05
N THR A 130 -2.21 3.68 13.03
CA THR A 130 -2.58 5.09 13.03
C THR A 130 -1.33 5.94 12.75
N PRO A 131 -1.36 6.88 11.80
CA PRO A 131 -0.22 7.73 11.51
C PRO A 131 0.09 8.68 12.68
N GLY A 132 1.38 9.06 12.79
CA GLY A 132 1.76 10.32 13.41
C GLY A 132 1.27 11.52 12.58
N ALA A 133 1.72 12.76 12.86
CA ALA A 133 1.16 13.96 12.23
C ALA A 133 1.17 13.90 10.68
N ASP A 134 2.31 13.55 10.05
CA ASP A 134 2.44 13.59 8.58
C ASP A 134 3.04 12.30 7.99
N ARG A 135 3.26 11.28 8.83
CA ARG A 135 3.96 10.07 8.42
C ARG A 135 3.50 8.83 9.20
N LEU A 136 3.32 7.75 8.49
CA LEU A 136 3.13 6.41 9.03
C LEU A 136 4.25 5.52 8.51
N ASP A 137 5.08 5.03 9.42
CA ASP A 137 6.10 4.03 9.13
C ASP A 137 5.71 2.70 9.79
N ILE A 138 5.54 1.67 9.00
CA ILE A 138 5.35 0.31 9.46
C ILE A 138 6.59 -0.46 9.04
N VAL A 139 7.51 -0.60 9.99
CA VAL A 139 8.77 -1.31 9.81
C VAL A 139 8.80 -2.45 10.81
N GLY A 140 8.92 -3.66 10.33
CA GLY A 140 8.96 -4.83 11.21
C GLY A 140 9.62 -6.01 10.55
N HIS A 141 10.62 -6.59 11.23
CA HIS A 141 11.33 -7.78 10.75
C HIS A 141 10.45 -9.04 10.66
N ALA A 142 9.24 -8.99 11.24
CA ALA A 142 8.27 -10.08 11.18
C ALA A 142 7.34 -10.01 9.95
N LEU A 143 7.35 -8.87 9.22
CA LEU A 143 6.52 -8.66 8.05
C LEU A 143 7.32 -8.93 6.77
N GLY A 144 6.70 -9.51 5.77
CA GLY A 144 7.28 -9.66 4.43
C GLY A 144 7.41 -8.36 3.67
N MET A 145 6.79 -7.28 4.18
CA MET A 145 6.87 -5.94 3.60
C MET A 145 6.88 -4.84 4.66
N GLU A 146 7.53 -3.74 4.31
CA GLU A 146 7.47 -2.47 5.03
C GLU A 146 6.54 -1.51 4.30
N LEU A 147 5.85 -0.65 5.05
CA LEU A 147 4.99 0.38 4.50
C LEU A 147 5.38 1.74 5.06
N VAL A 148 5.55 2.70 4.16
CA VAL A 148 5.70 4.12 4.49
C VAL A 148 4.60 4.89 3.78
N LEU A 149 3.82 5.66 4.53
CA LEU A 149 2.87 6.61 4.00
C LEU A 149 3.27 7.99 4.52
N ALA A 150 3.69 8.88 3.64
CA ALA A 150 4.19 10.21 4.00
C ALA A 150 3.50 11.29 3.17
N THR A 151 3.08 12.39 3.82
CA THR A 151 2.63 13.61 3.16
C THR A 151 3.84 14.52 2.96
N VAL A 152 4.07 14.95 1.72
CA VAL A 152 5.22 15.80 1.34
C VAL A 152 4.71 17.03 0.61
N GLU A 153 5.16 18.20 1.04
CA GLU A 153 4.84 19.51 0.44
C GLU A 153 5.89 19.94 -0.57
N ALA A 154 5.52 20.88 -1.46
CA ALA A 154 6.43 21.46 -2.44
C ALA A 154 7.69 22.04 -1.79
N GLY A 155 8.84 21.78 -2.41
CA GLY A 155 10.15 22.17 -1.92
C GLY A 155 10.75 21.21 -0.89
N HIS A 156 10.01 20.21 -0.47
CA HIS A 156 10.50 19.15 0.41
C HIS A 156 10.78 17.85 -0.37
N HIS A 157 11.61 17.02 0.23
CA HIS A 157 11.95 15.69 -0.31
C HIS A 157 11.86 14.66 0.82
N SER A 158 11.58 13.46 0.44
CA SER A 158 11.55 12.31 1.33
C SER A 158 12.34 11.16 0.72
N ILE A 159 12.90 10.33 1.58
CA ILE A 159 13.47 9.05 1.15
C ILE A 159 12.36 8.02 1.28
N ALA A 160 12.06 7.33 0.19
CA ALA A 160 10.95 6.36 0.14
C ALA A 160 11.18 5.12 1.03
N SER A 161 12.41 4.85 1.45
CA SER A 161 12.69 3.79 2.41
C SER A 161 13.92 4.10 3.27
N HIS A 162 13.93 3.62 4.51
CA HIS A 162 15.07 3.77 5.42
C HIS A 162 16.23 2.80 5.16
N ALA A 163 16.04 1.79 4.31
CA ALA A 163 17.05 0.78 4.06
C ALA A 163 17.52 0.81 2.60
N ALA A 164 18.78 1.20 2.40
CA ALA A 164 19.47 1.17 1.10
C ALA A 164 19.59 -0.23 0.47
N SER A 165 19.10 -1.27 1.14
CA SER A 165 19.21 -2.68 0.75
C SER A 165 17.90 -3.36 0.39
N LEU A 166 16.76 -2.64 0.37
CA LEU A 166 15.47 -3.26 0.04
C LEU A 166 15.37 -3.50 -1.49
N PRO A 167 15.11 -4.74 -1.91
CA PRO A 167 15.26 -5.10 -3.31
C PRO A 167 14.10 -4.66 -4.20
N GLU A 168 12.87 -4.74 -3.72
CA GLU A 168 11.65 -4.53 -4.49
C GLU A 168 10.79 -3.48 -3.83
N ARG A 169 10.31 -2.49 -4.59
CA ARG A 169 9.50 -1.39 -4.06
C ARG A 169 8.39 -0.99 -5.02
N PHE A 170 7.21 -0.71 -4.47
CA PHE A 170 6.18 0.07 -5.13
C PHE A 170 6.11 1.45 -4.49
N VAL A 171 6.00 2.50 -5.30
CA VAL A 171 5.71 3.86 -4.86
C VAL A 171 4.50 4.37 -5.61
N HIS A 172 3.50 4.88 -4.88
CA HIS A 172 2.29 5.45 -5.44
C HIS A 172 2.13 6.89 -4.99
N VAL A 173 1.73 7.77 -5.90
CA VAL A 173 1.53 9.21 -5.67
C VAL A 173 0.05 9.52 -5.62
N ARG A 174 -0.45 10.07 -4.51
CA ARG A 174 -1.83 10.52 -4.36
C ARG A 174 -1.91 11.95 -3.88
N SER A 175 -2.69 12.79 -4.55
CA SER A 175 -2.93 14.17 -4.17
C SER A 175 -4.41 14.53 -4.37
N ASP A 176 -4.93 15.42 -3.52
CA ASP A 176 -6.27 15.99 -3.68
C ASP A 176 -6.30 17.19 -4.66
N GLY A 177 -5.13 17.64 -5.12
CA GLY A 177 -4.92 18.71 -6.09
C GLY A 177 -3.92 18.32 -7.17
N GLY A 178 -3.48 19.32 -7.91
CA GLY A 178 -2.39 19.13 -8.87
C GLY A 178 -1.06 18.94 -8.13
N VAL A 179 -0.30 17.93 -8.53
CA VAL A 179 1.04 17.68 -8.02
C VAL A 179 2.01 17.44 -9.15
N THR A 180 3.23 17.92 -8.97
CA THR A 180 4.39 17.51 -9.79
C THR A 180 5.48 17.05 -8.83
N ALA A 181 5.87 15.80 -8.98
CA ALA A 181 6.90 15.16 -8.17
C ALA A 181 7.92 14.48 -9.07
N THR A 182 9.07 14.13 -8.52
CA THR A 182 10.03 13.23 -9.17
C THR A 182 10.31 12.03 -8.27
N ILE A 183 10.39 10.86 -8.88
CA ILE A 183 10.80 9.61 -8.23
C ILE A 183 11.89 9.00 -9.10
N ALA A 184 13.05 8.71 -8.52
CA ALA A 184 14.19 8.17 -9.26
C ALA A 184 14.57 8.99 -10.51
N GLY A 185 14.36 10.32 -10.47
CA GLY A 185 14.60 11.23 -11.58
C GLY A 185 13.47 11.36 -12.61
N GLU A 186 12.43 10.55 -12.54
CA GLU A 186 11.28 10.58 -13.45
C GLU A 186 10.14 11.45 -12.91
N THR A 187 9.49 12.22 -13.80
CA THR A 187 8.36 13.07 -13.41
C THR A 187 7.10 12.25 -13.20
N MET A 188 6.48 12.45 -12.04
CA MET A 188 5.27 11.78 -11.60
C MET A 188 4.17 12.79 -11.34
N GLY A 189 2.96 12.43 -11.71
CA GLY A 189 1.74 13.16 -11.38
C GLY A 189 0.88 12.43 -10.35
N ASN A 190 -0.32 12.98 -10.12
CA ASN A 190 -1.30 12.34 -9.26
C ASN A 190 -1.75 10.98 -9.83
N TRP A 191 -1.85 9.97 -8.98
CA TRP A 191 -2.17 8.57 -9.30
C TRP A 191 -1.08 7.77 -10.01
N ASP A 192 0.04 8.37 -10.37
CA ASP A 192 1.14 7.62 -10.94
C ASP A 192 1.73 6.65 -9.92
N SER A 193 2.20 5.53 -10.41
CA SER A 193 2.89 4.52 -9.60
C SER A 193 4.18 4.10 -10.27
N VAL A 194 5.15 3.70 -9.47
CA VAL A 194 6.42 3.17 -9.96
C VAL A 194 6.79 1.90 -9.21
N ALA A 195 7.27 0.92 -9.95
CA ALA A 195 7.93 -0.27 -9.41
C ALA A 195 9.44 -0.12 -9.60
N LEU A 196 10.17 -0.21 -8.51
CA LEU A 196 11.62 -0.06 -8.43
C LEU A 196 12.25 -1.39 -8.02
N ASP A 197 13.26 -1.83 -8.74
CA ASP A 197 14.06 -3.00 -8.42
C ASP A 197 15.25 -2.62 -7.51
N SER A 198 16.00 -3.61 -7.09
CA SER A 198 17.21 -3.44 -6.26
C SER A 198 18.23 -2.52 -6.92
N GLY A 199 18.76 -1.57 -6.16
CA GLY A 199 19.78 -0.62 -6.63
C GLY A 199 19.22 0.64 -7.26
N GLU A 200 17.91 0.77 -7.45
CA GLU A 200 17.27 2.01 -7.90
C GLU A 200 16.97 2.91 -6.70
N ASP A 201 17.44 4.16 -6.74
CA ASP A 201 17.16 5.14 -5.69
C ASP A 201 15.70 5.56 -5.73
N ALA A 202 15.03 5.48 -4.57
CA ALA A 202 13.68 5.96 -4.39
C ALA A 202 13.65 7.37 -3.76
N PHE A 203 14.48 8.27 -4.29
CA PHE A 203 14.44 9.67 -3.86
C PHE A 203 13.19 10.34 -4.41
N LEU A 204 12.38 10.89 -3.49
CA LEU A 204 11.14 11.58 -3.77
C LEU A 204 11.34 13.08 -3.57
N ALA A 205 10.97 13.87 -4.56
CA ALA A 205 10.92 15.33 -4.43
C ALA A 205 9.60 15.86 -4.98
N VAL A 206 8.95 16.76 -4.24
CA VAL A 206 7.73 17.46 -4.66
C VAL A 206 8.10 18.85 -5.13
N HIS A 207 7.76 19.19 -6.38
CA HIS A 207 8.07 20.46 -7.00
C HIS A 207 6.90 21.45 -6.93
N ALA A 208 5.67 20.92 -6.93
CA ALA A 208 4.45 21.73 -6.79
C ALA A 208 3.35 20.91 -6.11
N GLY A 209 2.55 21.59 -5.28
CA GLY A 209 1.44 21.01 -4.54
C GLY A 209 1.86 20.23 -3.30
N THR A 210 0.97 19.36 -2.84
CA THR A 210 1.17 18.45 -1.71
C THR A 210 0.73 17.06 -2.15
N ALA A 211 1.49 16.05 -1.82
CA ALA A 211 1.16 14.67 -2.15
C ALA A 211 1.38 13.71 -0.98
N ASP A 212 0.53 12.72 -0.89
CA ASP A 212 0.78 11.50 -0.13
C ASP A 212 1.57 10.51 -1.01
N PHE A 213 2.65 9.98 -0.47
CA PHE A 213 3.42 8.92 -1.07
C PHE A 213 3.22 7.64 -0.26
N LEU A 214 2.66 6.63 -0.91
CA LEU A 214 2.63 5.29 -0.38
C LEU A 214 3.82 4.51 -0.94
N THR A 215 4.73 4.11 -0.09
CA THR A 215 5.85 3.23 -0.44
C THR A 215 5.66 1.88 0.23
N ILE A 216 5.72 0.83 -0.56
CA ILE A 216 5.73 -0.57 -0.10
C ILE A 216 7.06 -1.17 -0.51
N SER A 217 7.77 -1.73 0.44
CA SER A 217 9.09 -2.36 0.21
C SER A 217 9.06 -3.79 0.74
N ALA A 218 9.58 -4.74 -0.03
CA ALA A 218 9.73 -6.12 0.44
C ALA A 218 11.00 -6.28 1.27
N THR A 219 10.93 -7.15 2.29
CA THR A 219 12.10 -7.60 3.03
C THR A 219 12.52 -8.98 2.52
N ARG A 220 13.80 -9.18 2.17
CA ARG A 220 14.29 -10.51 1.81
C ARG A 220 14.49 -11.36 3.05
N CYS A 221 13.96 -12.59 3.01
CA CYS A 221 14.14 -13.60 4.06
C CYS A 221 15.63 -13.95 4.32
N ASP A 222 16.50 -13.80 3.34
CA ASP A 222 17.91 -14.23 3.40
C ASP A 222 18.80 -13.38 4.35
N GLN A 223 18.35 -12.20 4.77
CA GLN A 223 19.18 -11.31 5.64
C GLN A 223 19.01 -11.57 7.13
N VAL A 224 18.00 -12.32 7.56
CA VAL A 224 17.76 -12.58 8.99
C VAL A 224 18.82 -13.53 9.58
N ASN A 225 19.40 -14.42 8.78
CA ASN A 225 20.36 -15.44 9.24
C ASN A 225 21.82 -14.93 9.40
N GLN A 226 22.18 -13.73 8.92
CA GLN A 226 23.56 -13.24 9.00
C GLN A 226 23.86 -12.37 10.20
N ARG A 227 22.88 -11.98 11.02
CA ARG A 227 23.10 -11.15 12.22
C ARG A 227 23.07 -11.90 13.55
N SER A 228 22.94 -13.23 13.52
CA SER A 228 22.90 -14.08 14.73
C SER A 228 24.16 -14.93 14.89
N GLN A 229 25.30 -14.59 14.26
CA GLN A 229 26.62 -15.21 14.52
C GLN A 229 27.60 -14.23 15.14
#